data_2738f4c425f19b7edb2583fd96287af1
#
_entry.id   2738f4c425f19b7edb2583fd96287af1
#
_cell.length_a   1.000
_cell.length_b   1.000
_cell.length_c   1.000
_cell.angle_alpha   90.00
_cell.angle_beta   90.00
_cell.angle_gamma   90.00
#
_symmetry.space_group_name_H-M   'P 1'
#
loop_
_entity.id
_entity.type
_entity.pdbx_description
1 polymer ?
#
loop_
_entity_poly.entity_id
_entity_poly.type
_entity_poly.pdbx_seq_one_letter_code
_entity_poly.pdbx_strand_id
1 'polypeptide(L)'
;YDEPMICKSVATLARMGIKEIMIVLGGYSGNSFFALLGDGHRFGLDIRYAYQEQAGGIAEALRLTKGFVGLRNVAVILGDNVFEQSMKSHANEFLEDDTHDCYLFLKPVNDPGSFGIAWIDGNGRIVNMEEKPKASDSNLAITGLYMYTPRVYDMIDEILETTGYSNRGELEITDINR
;
A
#
# COMPACT_ATOMS: atom_id res chain seq x y z
N TYR A 1 7.09 -19.69 -12.13
CA TYR A 1 7.02 -18.97 -13.41
C TYR A 1 5.62 -19.00 -14.03
N ASP A 2 4.69 -19.81 -13.48
CA ASP A 2 3.37 -20.05 -14.10
C ASP A 2 2.20 -19.35 -13.40
N GLU A 3 2.47 -18.52 -12.38
CA GLU A 3 1.45 -17.84 -11.62
C GLU A 3 1.55 -16.31 -11.81
N PRO A 4 0.45 -15.62 -12.19
CA PRO A 4 0.43 -14.17 -12.29
C PRO A 4 0.81 -13.47 -10.99
N MET A 5 1.57 -12.37 -11.08
CA MET A 5 2.18 -11.68 -9.94
C MET A 5 1.15 -11.25 -8.88
N ILE A 6 -0.03 -10.80 -9.31
CA ILE A 6 -1.13 -10.42 -8.40
C ILE A 6 -1.52 -11.55 -7.44
N CYS A 7 -1.41 -12.82 -7.86
CA CYS A 7 -1.70 -13.94 -6.98
C CYS A 7 -0.77 -13.98 -5.76
N LYS A 8 0.50 -13.56 -5.92
CA LYS A 8 1.47 -13.47 -4.82
C LYS A 8 1.08 -12.41 -3.81
N SER A 9 0.65 -11.23 -4.28
CA SER A 9 0.18 -10.13 -3.42
C SER A 9 -1.08 -10.56 -2.66
N VAL A 10 -2.08 -11.13 -3.34
CA VAL A 10 -3.31 -11.67 -2.72
C VAL A 10 -2.97 -12.77 -1.70
N ALA A 11 -2.08 -13.70 -2.04
CA ALA A 11 -1.64 -14.75 -1.12
C ALA A 11 -0.90 -14.20 0.12
N THR A 12 -0.17 -13.09 -0.03
CA THR A 12 0.48 -12.41 1.11
C THR A 12 -0.56 -11.88 2.07
N LEU A 13 -1.58 -11.16 1.60
CA LEU A 13 -2.69 -10.67 2.42
C LEU A 13 -3.45 -11.83 3.10
N ALA A 14 -3.74 -12.90 2.35
CA ALA A 14 -4.42 -14.08 2.90
C ALA A 14 -3.61 -14.74 4.03
N ARG A 15 -2.27 -14.86 3.88
CA ARG A 15 -1.37 -15.38 4.92
C ARG A 15 -1.28 -14.48 6.16
N MET A 16 -1.52 -13.17 6.01
CA MET A 16 -1.66 -12.24 7.14
C MET A 16 -2.96 -12.46 7.91
N GLY A 17 -3.92 -13.20 7.36
CA GLY A 17 -5.23 -13.47 7.94
C GLY A 17 -6.34 -12.57 7.38
N ILE A 18 -6.02 -11.73 6.39
CA ILE A 18 -6.98 -10.84 5.73
C ILE A 18 -7.82 -11.66 4.76
N LYS A 19 -9.13 -11.54 4.87
CA LYS A 19 -10.06 -12.28 4.01
C LYS A 19 -10.90 -11.40 3.10
N GLU A 20 -11.12 -10.17 3.46
CA GLU A 20 -11.85 -9.18 2.64
C GLU A 20 -10.82 -8.33 1.90
N ILE A 21 -10.80 -8.39 0.59
CA ILE A 21 -9.81 -7.71 -0.26
C ILE A 21 -10.55 -6.88 -1.30
N MET A 22 -10.15 -5.62 -1.45
CA MET A 22 -10.56 -4.81 -2.59
C MET A 22 -9.37 -4.64 -3.53
N ILE A 23 -9.55 -5.02 -4.78
CA ILE A 23 -8.57 -4.82 -5.84
C ILE A 23 -8.95 -3.54 -6.58
N VAL A 24 -8.07 -2.53 -6.48
CA VAL A 24 -8.22 -1.29 -7.25
C VAL A 24 -7.50 -1.46 -8.58
N LEU A 25 -8.24 -1.35 -9.66
CA LEU A 25 -7.76 -1.54 -11.02
C LEU A 25 -7.75 -0.22 -11.76
N GLY A 26 -6.73 -0.01 -12.60
CA GLY A 26 -6.67 1.08 -13.57
C GLY A 26 -6.52 0.56 -15.00
N GLY A 27 -6.83 1.40 -15.98
CA GLY A 27 -6.66 1.06 -17.40
C GLY A 27 -7.60 -0.07 -17.88
N TYR A 28 -7.20 -0.78 -18.93
CA TYR A 28 -8.04 -1.75 -19.64
C TYR A 28 -7.93 -3.20 -19.16
N SER A 29 -7.14 -3.48 -18.11
CA SER A 29 -6.80 -4.85 -17.70
C SER A 29 -7.80 -5.52 -16.76
N GLY A 30 -8.89 -4.83 -16.37
CA GLY A 30 -9.85 -5.30 -15.37
C GLY A 30 -10.41 -6.70 -15.61
N ASN A 31 -10.76 -7.01 -16.86
CA ASN A 31 -11.35 -8.31 -17.23
C ASN A 31 -10.42 -9.49 -16.95
N SER A 32 -9.10 -9.31 -17.11
CA SER A 32 -8.11 -10.38 -16.87
C SER A 32 -7.99 -10.71 -15.38
N PHE A 33 -8.02 -9.70 -14.52
CA PHE A 33 -7.98 -9.91 -13.07
C PHE A 33 -9.27 -10.55 -12.55
N PHE A 34 -10.43 -10.11 -13.08
CA PHE A 34 -11.69 -10.72 -12.73
C PHE A 34 -11.80 -12.18 -13.17
N ALA A 35 -11.35 -12.51 -14.38
CA ALA A 35 -11.31 -13.89 -14.86
C ALA A 35 -10.38 -14.77 -14.03
N LEU A 36 -9.26 -14.21 -13.54
CA LEU A 36 -8.24 -14.91 -12.75
C LEU A 36 -8.67 -15.15 -11.30
N LEU A 37 -9.24 -14.15 -10.63
CA LEU A 37 -9.48 -14.16 -9.19
C LEU A 37 -10.96 -14.34 -8.83
N GLY A 38 -11.87 -13.92 -9.71
CA GLY A 38 -13.31 -13.96 -9.47
C GLY A 38 -13.70 -13.15 -8.23
N ASP A 39 -14.63 -13.65 -7.47
CA ASP A 39 -15.04 -13.11 -6.17
C ASP A 39 -14.20 -13.61 -4.98
N GLY A 40 -13.19 -14.42 -5.25
CA GLY A 40 -12.28 -14.95 -4.23
C GLY A 40 -12.77 -16.18 -3.48
N HIS A 41 -14.05 -16.57 -3.59
CA HIS A 41 -14.61 -17.69 -2.82
C HIS A 41 -13.82 -18.99 -2.95
N ARG A 42 -13.29 -19.30 -4.13
CA ARG A 42 -12.46 -20.50 -4.36
C ARG A 42 -11.14 -20.50 -3.56
N PHE A 43 -10.72 -19.33 -3.06
CA PHE A 43 -9.53 -19.16 -2.23
C PHE A 43 -9.86 -18.91 -0.75
N GLY A 44 -11.15 -18.97 -0.38
CA GLY A 44 -11.64 -18.62 0.96
C GLY A 44 -11.55 -17.13 1.28
N LEU A 45 -11.63 -16.29 0.26
CA LEU A 45 -11.57 -14.83 0.31
C LEU A 45 -12.88 -14.20 -0.17
N ASP A 46 -13.14 -12.96 0.23
CA ASP A 46 -14.14 -12.05 -0.37
C ASP A 46 -13.38 -10.97 -1.14
N ILE A 47 -13.37 -11.09 -2.47
CA ILE A 47 -12.66 -10.15 -3.35
C ILE A 47 -13.68 -9.25 -4.04
N ARG A 48 -13.48 -7.95 -3.87
CA ARG A 48 -14.25 -6.90 -4.56
C ARG A 48 -13.31 -6.07 -5.42
N TYR A 49 -13.89 -5.31 -6.34
CA TYR A 49 -13.14 -4.53 -7.32
C TYR A 49 -13.60 -3.08 -7.29
N ALA A 50 -12.65 -2.16 -7.39
CA ALA A 50 -12.88 -0.76 -7.67
C ALA A 50 -12.08 -0.35 -8.91
N TYR A 51 -12.52 0.69 -9.59
CA TYR A 51 -11.86 1.18 -10.79
C TYR A 51 -11.37 2.60 -10.57
N GLN A 52 -10.09 2.83 -10.82
CA GLN A 52 -9.45 4.14 -10.84
C GLN A 52 -9.36 4.60 -12.30
N GLU A 53 -10.06 5.65 -12.64
CA GLU A 53 -10.16 6.13 -14.04
C GLU A 53 -8.84 6.69 -14.55
N GLN A 54 -8.09 7.35 -13.68
CA GLN A 54 -6.80 7.97 -13.99
C GLN A 54 -5.72 7.42 -13.06
N ALA A 55 -4.48 7.41 -13.49
CA ALA A 55 -3.33 7.02 -12.67
C ALA A 55 -2.97 8.12 -11.66
N GLY A 56 -3.86 8.36 -10.69
CA GLY A 56 -3.74 9.42 -9.69
C GLY A 56 -2.90 9.06 -8.47
N GLY A 57 -2.17 7.94 -8.51
CA GLY A 57 -1.30 7.50 -7.43
C GLY A 57 -1.95 6.52 -6.45
N ILE A 58 -1.13 6.00 -5.52
CA ILE A 58 -1.54 4.99 -4.54
C ILE A 58 -2.54 5.56 -3.54
N ALA A 59 -2.34 6.79 -3.08
CA ALA A 59 -3.23 7.42 -2.10
C ALA A 59 -4.63 7.66 -2.69
N GLU A 60 -4.74 8.03 -3.97
CA GLU A 60 -6.05 8.14 -4.64
C GLU A 60 -6.73 6.76 -4.77
N ALA A 61 -5.97 5.72 -5.13
CA ALA A 61 -6.49 4.35 -5.18
C ALA A 61 -6.99 3.90 -3.80
N LEU A 62 -6.25 4.20 -2.72
CA LEU A 62 -6.67 3.92 -1.35
C LEU A 62 -7.95 4.68 -0.98
N ARG A 63 -8.07 5.94 -1.38
CA ARG A 63 -9.28 6.76 -1.14
C ARG A 63 -10.55 6.12 -1.70
N LEU A 64 -10.48 5.47 -2.85
CA LEU A 64 -11.62 4.74 -3.43
C LEU A 64 -12.12 3.60 -2.53
N THR A 65 -11.30 3.10 -1.62
CA THR A 65 -11.65 2.00 -0.73
C THR A 65 -12.31 2.43 0.58
N LYS A 66 -12.45 3.75 0.85
CA LYS A 66 -12.98 4.31 2.11
C LYS A 66 -14.30 3.67 2.54
N GLY A 67 -15.25 3.53 1.62
CA GLY A 67 -16.55 2.91 1.89
C GLY A 67 -16.49 1.40 2.15
N PHE A 68 -15.51 0.70 1.58
CA PHE A 68 -15.28 -0.73 1.81
C PHE A 68 -14.62 -0.98 3.17
N VAL A 69 -13.59 -0.20 3.50
CA VAL A 69 -12.81 -0.35 4.75
C VAL A 69 -13.63 0.14 5.96
N GLY A 70 -14.34 1.26 5.83
CA GLY A 70 -15.10 1.86 6.93
C GLY A 70 -14.17 2.31 8.07
N LEU A 71 -14.45 1.84 9.29
CA LEU A 71 -13.67 2.17 10.49
C LEU A 71 -12.65 1.09 10.88
N ARG A 72 -12.29 0.20 9.96
CA ARG A 72 -11.32 -0.87 10.20
C ARG A 72 -9.90 -0.45 9.79
N ASN A 73 -8.91 -1.13 10.35
CA ASN A 73 -7.55 -1.04 9.85
C ASN A 73 -7.47 -1.62 8.44
N VAL A 74 -6.53 -1.13 7.64
CA VAL A 74 -6.34 -1.53 6.25
C VAL A 74 -4.88 -1.87 5.97
N ALA A 75 -4.65 -2.98 5.26
CA ALA A 75 -3.36 -3.27 4.65
C ALA A 75 -3.45 -3.02 3.14
N VAL A 76 -2.49 -2.28 2.61
CA VAL A 76 -2.33 -1.99 1.19
C VAL A 76 -1.11 -2.74 0.67
N ILE A 77 -1.27 -3.50 -0.40
CA ILE A 77 -0.14 -4.14 -1.09
C ILE A 77 -0.19 -3.80 -2.59
N LEU A 78 0.94 -3.43 -3.15
CA LEU A 78 1.03 -3.20 -4.58
C LEU A 78 1.06 -4.54 -5.34
N GLY A 79 0.38 -4.60 -6.47
CA GLY A 79 0.16 -5.84 -7.22
C GLY A 79 1.43 -6.46 -7.83
N ASP A 80 2.53 -5.70 -7.87
CA ASP A 80 3.85 -6.09 -8.35
C ASP A 80 4.87 -6.38 -7.24
N ASN A 81 4.44 -6.31 -5.96
CA ASN A 81 5.30 -6.58 -4.82
C ASN A 81 5.13 -8.01 -4.32
N VAL A 82 6.26 -8.71 -4.15
CA VAL A 82 6.31 -10.09 -3.67
C VAL A 82 7.05 -10.14 -2.33
N PHE A 83 6.39 -10.68 -1.32
CA PHE A 83 6.94 -10.91 0.01
C PHE A 83 7.12 -12.41 0.24
N GLU A 84 8.37 -12.86 0.36
CA GLU A 84 8.70 -14.27 0.61
C GLU A 84 8.37 -14.67 2.05
N GLN A 85 8.61 -13.76 2.99
CA GLN A 85 8.36 -13.97 4.41
C GLN A 85 6.87 -13.77 4.74
N SER A 86 6.42 -14.45 5.79
CA SER A 86 5.09 -14.21 6.34
C SER A 86 5.05 -12.86 7.05
N MET A 87 4.11 -12.01 6.67
CA MET A 87 3.87 -10.70 7.30
C MET A 87 2.86 -10.78 8.45
N LYS A 88 2.44 -11.98 8.86
CA LYS A 88 1.40 -12.19 9.88
C LYS A 88 1.77 -11.64 11.26
N SER A 89 3.03 -11.80 11.68
CA SER A 89 3.51 -11.25 12.96
C SER A 89 3.39 -9.74 13.00
N HIS A 90 3.80 -9.07 11.93
CA HIS A 90 3.70 -7.61 11.81
C HIS A 90 2.24 -7.13 11.75
N ALA A 91 1.36 -7.90 11.10
CA ALA A 91 -0.08 -7.59 11.12
C ALA A 91 -0.66 -7.68 12.53
N ASN A 92 -0.29 -8.71 13.30
CA ASN A 92 -0.74 -8.84 14.69
C ASN A 92 -0.17 -7.72 15.57
N GLU A 93 1.12 -7.39 15.42
CA GLU A 93 1.78 -6.28 16.12
C GLU A 93 1.07 -4.96 15.84
N PHE A 94 0.74 -4.66 14.58
CA PHE A 94 -0.01 -3.47 14.21
C PHE A 94 -1.43 -3.43 14.81
N LEU A 95 -2.10 -4.58 14.92
CA LEU A 95 -3.43 -4.66 15.53
C LEU A 95 -3.42 -4.46 17.05
N GLU A 96 -2.30 -4.73 17.70
CA GLU A 96 -2.09 -4.54 19.14
C GLU A 96 -1.51 -3.16 19.48
N ASP A 97 -0.98 -2.43 18.49
CA ASP A 97 -0.40 -1.10 18.66
C ASP A 97 -1.50 -0.03 18.58
N ASP A 98 -1.66 0.71 19.66
CA ASP A 98 -2.58 1.86 19.77
C ASP A 98 -1.87 3.22 19.66
N THR A 99 -0.56 3.21 19.37
CA THR A 99 0.30 4.40 19.41
C THR A 99 0.69 4.92 18.01
N HIS A 100 0.62 4.07 16.98
CA HIS A 100 1.01 4.42 15.61
C HIS A 100 -0.14 4.24 14.63
N ASP A 101 -0.28 5.19 13.72
CA ASP A 101 -1.32 5.19 12.68
C ASP A 101 -0.90 4.44 11.41
N CYS A 102 0.40 4.17 11.24
CA CYS A 102 0.88 3.42 10.09
C CYS A 102 2.12 2.56 10.41
N TYR A 103 2.23 1.44 9.70
CA TYR A 103 3.46 0.64 9.60
C TYR A 103 3.92 0.59 8.15
N LEU A 104 5.20 0.93 7.96
CA LEU A 104 5.89 0.90 6.67
C LEU A 104 6.99 -0.16 6.70
N PHE A 105 7.20 -0.83 5.58
CA PHE A 105 8.22 -1.86 5.44
C PHE A 105 9.34 -1.34 4.56
N LEU A 106 10.55 -1.31 5.11
CA LEU A 106 11.72 -0.73 4.46
C LEU A 106 12.66 -1.83 3.95
N LYS A 107 13.28 -1.58 2.81
CA LYS A 107 14.29 -2.47 2.23
C LYS A 107 15.47 -1.67 1.69
N PRO A 108 16.72 -2.06 2.02
CA PRO A 108 17.90 -1.44 1.39
C PRO A 108 17.91 -1.69 -0.12
N VAL A 109 18.17 -0.63 -0.91
CA VAL A 109 18.27 -0.66 -2.37
C VAL A 109 19.56 -0.03 -2.86
N ASN A 110 19.98 -0.37 -4.09
CA ASN A 110 21.16 0.18 -4.72
C ASN A 110 20.88 1.53 -5.43
N ASP A 111 19.65 1.76 -5.86
CA ASP A 111 19.23 2.97 -6.57
C ASP A 111 18.08 3.66 -5.82
N PRO A 112 18.38 4.53 -4.83
CA PRO A 112 17.35 5.24 -4.06
C PRO A 112 16.47 6.16 -4.90
N GLY A 113 17.00 6.72 -6.01
CA GLY A 113 16.29 7.67 -6.85
C GLY A 113 15.03 7.13 -7.55
N SER A 114 14.83 5.81 -7.50
CA SER A 114 13.66 5.15 -8.11
C SER A 114 12.48 4.92 -7.15
N PHE A 115 12.66 5.17 -5.84
CA PHE A 115 11.71 4.82 -4.78
C PHE A 115 11.42 5.98 -3.83
N GLY A 116 10.33 5.87 -3.07
CA GLY A 116 10.19 6.61 -1.83
C GLY A 116 11.23 6.13 -0.82
N ILE A 117 12.03 7.04 -0.28
CA ILE A 117 13.12 6.74 0.64
C ILE A 117 12.77 7.26 2.03
N ALA A 118 13.06 6.45 3.04
CA ALA A 118 12.93 6.80 4.45
C ALA A 118 14.29 6.98 5.11
N TRP A 119 14.34 7.91 6.06
CA TRP A 119 15.44 8.07 7.02
C TRP A 119 14.95 7.65 8.39
N ILE A 120 15.73 6.85 9.09
CA ILE A 120 15.40 6.38 10.44
C ILE A 120 16.41 6.89 11.44
N ASP A 121 15.96 7.13 12.68
CA ASP A 121 16.83 7.44 13.81
C ASP A 121 17.48 6.18 14.40
N GLY A 122 18.31 6.36 15.43
CA GLY A 122 18.97 5.26 16.14
C GLY A 122 18.02 4.29 16.87
N ASN A 123 16.74 4.62 16.99
CA ASN A 123 15.69 3.79 17.58
C ASN A 123 14.81 3.11 16.51
N GLY A 124 15.14 3.30 15.22
CA GLY A 124 14.37 2.74 14.11
C GLY A 124 13.09 3.52 13.75
N ARG A 125 12.90 4.73 14.28
CA ARG A 125 11.76 5.58 13.94
C ARG A 125 12.06 6.36 12.66
N ILE A 126 11.07 6.47 11.78
CA ILE A 126 11.17 7.28 10.58
C ILE A 126 11.20 8.75 10.99
N VAL A 127 12.23 9.49 10.56
CA VAL A 127 12.43 10.90 10.83
C VAL A 127 12.27 11.78 9.60
N ASN A 128 12.36 11.19 8.41
CA ASN A 128 12.10 11.87 7.15
C ASN A 128 11.74 10.87 6.05
N MET A 129 11.01 11.33 5.05
CA MET A 129 10.70 10.57 3.82
C MET A 129 10.72 11.51 2.62
N GLU A 130 11.21 11.01 1.49
CA GLU A 130 11.22 11.77 0.22
C GLU A 130 10.93 10.83 -0.95
N GLU A 131 10.03 11.25 -1.83
CA GLU A 131 9.69 10.52 -3.04
C GLU A 131 10.75 10.77 -4.12
N LYS A 132 11.40 9.69 -4.57
CA LYS A 132 12.41 9.70 -5.66
C LYS A 132 13.43 10.81 -5.52
N PRO A 133 14.20 10.86 -4.41
CA PRO A 133 15.17 11.92 -4.16
C PRO A 133 16.25 11.94 -5.25
N LYS A 134 16.66 13.15 -5.68
CA LYS A 134 17.75 13.30 -6.66
C LYS A 134 19.11 12.87 -6.10
N ALA A 135 19.29 12.97 -4.79
CA ALA A 135 20.44 12.50 -4.04
C ALA A 135 19.96 12.07 -2.65
N SER A 136 20.47 10.96 -2.14
CA SER A 136 20.10 10.43 -0.83
C SER A 136 21.31 9.80 -0.15
N ASP A 137 21.48 10.05 1.12
CA ASP A 137 22.41 9.35 2.03
C ASP A 137 21.74 8.15 2.73
N SER A 138 20.41 8.00 2.59
CA SER A 138 19.66 6.79 2.95
C SER A 138 19.43 5.94 1.70
N ASN A 139 19.46 4.62 1.88
CA ASN A 139 19.11 3.64 0.86
C ASN A 139 17.90 2.79 1.26
N LEU A 140 17.14 3.21 2.27
CA LEU A 140 16.00 2.48 2.78
C LEU A 140 14.75 2.83 1.96
N ALA A 141 14.46 2.03 0.94
CA ALA A 141 13.27 2.18 0.13
C ALA A 141 12.02 1.72 0.89
N ILE A 142 10.95 2.51 0.80
CA ILE A 142 9.63 2.13 1.26
C ILE A 142 9.09 1.10 0.27
N THR A 143 8.77 -0.10 0.78
CA THR A 143 8.21 -1.18 -0.06
C THR A 143 6.73 -0.94 -0.34
N GLY A 144 6.16 -1.70 -1.26
CA GLY A 144 4.74 -1.60 -1.59
C GLY A 144 3.82 -2.37 -0.65
N LEU A 145 4.12 -2.42 0.65
CA LEU A 145 3.22 -2.92 1.70
C LEU A 145 3.10 -1.86 2.79
N TYR A 146 1.87 -1.51 3.11
CA TYR A 146 1.52 -0.50 4.10
C TYR A 146 0.42 -1.03 5.00
N MET A 147 0.42 -0.66 6.27
CA MET A 147 -0.69 -0.91 7.19
C MET A 147 -1.11 0.43 7.80
N TYR A 148 -2.41 0.70 7.83
CA TYR A 148 -2.95 1.97 8.32
C TYR A 148 -4.13 1.75 9.24
N THR A 149 -4.27 2.65 10.23
CA THR A 149 -5.55 2.88 10.90
C THR A 149 -6.52 3.61 9.95
N PRO A 150 -7.84 3.64 10.26
CA PRO A 150 -8.81 4.38 9.44
C PRO A 150 -8.51 5.88 9.28
N ARG A 151 -7.68 6.45 10.14
CA ARG A 151 -7.23 7.86 10.06
C ARG A 151 -6.54 8.21 8.75
N VAL A 152 -6.00 7.21 8.03
CA VAL A 152 -5.39 7.43 6.73
C VAL A 152 -6.32 8.15 5.75
N TYR A 153 -7.63 7.91 5.83
CA TYR A 153 -8.59 8.56 4.95
C TYR A 153 -8.78 10.05 5.25
N ASP A 154 -8.68 10.45 6.51
CA ASP A 154 -8.72 11.86 6.90
C ASP A 154 -7.42 12.56 6.48
N MET A 155 -6.27 11.88 6.62
CA MET A 155 -4.98 12.39 6.15
C MET A 155 -4.95 12.55 4.62
N ILE A 156 -5.52 11.61 3.86
CA ILE A 156 -5.65 11.72 2.40
C ILE A 156 -6.51 12.95 2.03
N ASP A 157 -7.65 13.14 2.69
CA ASP A 157 -8.53 14.27 2.43
C ASP A 157 -7.82 15.60 2.79
N GLU A 158 -7.06 15.68 3.90
CA GLU A 158 -6.25 16.84 4.30
C GLU A 158 -5.13 17.16 3.28
N ILE A 159 -4.37 16.16 2.84
CA ILE A 159 -3.30 16.37 1.84
C ILE A 159 -3.89 16.81 0.50
N LEU A 160 -5.04 16.28 0.11
CA LEU A 160 -5.72 16.67 -1.11
C LEU A 160 -6.13 18.16 -1.08
N GLU A 161 -6.56 18.66 0.09
CA GLU A 161 -6.96 20.06 0.28
C GLU A 161 -5.76 21.01 0.39
N THR A 162 -4.65 20.58 0.99
CA THR A 162 -3.50 21.45 1.31
C THR A 162 -2.41 21.40 0.25
N THR A 163 -1.99 20.21 -0.16
CA THR A 163 -0.87 20.00 -1.09
C THR A 163 -1.37 19.62 -2.50
N GLY A 164 -2.45 18.83 -2.58
CA GLY A 164 -3.02 18.36 -3.83
C GLY A 164 -2.13 17.37 -4.57
N TYR A 165 -2.31 17.28 -5.87
CA TYR A 165 -1.55 16.38 -6.74
C TYR A 165 -0.15 16.92 -7.02
N SER A 166 0.84 16.03 -7.06
CA SER A 166 2.21 16.34 -7.43
C SER A 166 2.32 16.79 -8.90
N ASN A 167 3.52 17.25 -9.30
CA ASN A 167 3.81 17.58 -10.71
C ASN A 167 3.65 16.39 -11.67
N ARG A 168 3.55 15.16 -11.15
CA ARG A 168 3.28 13.94 -11.92
C ARG A 168 1.79 13.67 -12.09
N GLY A 169 0.92 14.47 -11.46
CA GLY A 169 -0.52 14.28 -11.42
C GLY A 169 -0.92 13.16 -10.47
N GLU A 170 -0.06 12.78 -9.50
CA GLU A 170 -0.29 11.73 -8.52
C GLU A 170 -0.49 12.31 -7.12
N LEU A 171 -1.40 11.73 -6.35
CA LEU A 171 -1.48 11.93 -4.91
C LEU A 171 -0.47 10.99 -4.26
N GLU A 172 0.63 11.57 -3.79
CA GLU A 172 1.79 10.81 -3.34
C GLU A 172 1.52 10.13 -2.00
N ILE A 173 1.68 8.82 -1.93
CA ILE A 173 1.55 8.09 -0.67
C ILE A 173 2.63 8.50 0.33
N THR A 174 3.78 8.93 -0.13
CA THR A 174 4.88 9.42 0.71
C THR A 174 4.48 10.67 1.49
N ASP A 175 3.63 11.54 0.93
CA ASP A 175 3.12 12.73 1.64
C ASP A 175 2.09 12.37 2.70
N ILE A 176 1.30 11.31 2.48
CA ILE A 176 0.38 10.77 3.49
C ILE A 176 1.12 10.16 4.68
N ASN A 177 2.29 9.58 4.44
CA ASN A 177 3.09 8.88 5.46
C ASN A 177 3.96 9.83 6.32
N ARG A 178 4.04 11.12 5.97
CA ARG A 178 4.76 12.16 6.75
C ARG A 178 3.97 12.65 7.94
#